data_d3caaa6bf421381520743c83badb29b1
#
_entry.id   d3caaa6bf421381520743c83badb29b1
#
_cell.length_a   1.000
_cell.length_b   1.000
_cell.length_c   1.000
_cell.angle_alpha   90.00
_cell.angle_beta   90.00
_cell.angle_gamma   90.00
#
_symmetry.space_group_name_H-M   'P 1'
#
loop_
_entity.id
_entity.type
_entity.pdbx_description
1 polymer ?
#
loop_
_entity_poly.entity_id
_entity_poly.type
_entity_poly.pdbx_seq_one_letter_code
_entity_poly.pdbx_strand_id
1 'polypeptide(L)'
;MMGVKMKIDKEYRFDNFKVNQGNKLAFSLALKVAEEPGKSYSPLFISGNNERIHLMNAIVNYILEHFDYKVVYIKASDISNITNNIDVLIIDDLDSLSTLEETKLLEVIKLLQLNNKQIVLGSSKPLEELNNISDKLKDVINWGMSVNIKDDSGKKIADYNWL
;
A
#
# COMPACT_ATOMS: atom_id res chain seq x y z
N MET A 1 20.67 -8.04 5.40
CA MET A 1 20.04 -7.82 4.61
C MET A 1 18.80 -7.69 4.81
N MET A 2 18.09 -7.24 4.45
CA MET A 2 16.95 -7.36 4.62
C MET A 2 16.24 -7.06 3.69
N GLY A 3 15.64 -7.11 3.46
CA GLY A 3 14.96 -7.03 2.56
C GLY A 3 13.66 -7.28 2.51
N VAL A 4 13.14 -7.83 1.49
CA VAL A 4 11.75 -8.15 1.37
C VAL A 4 11.47 -9.39 2.17
N LYS A 5 10.55 -9.27 3.14
CA LYS A 5 10.12 -10.40 3.92
C LYS A 5 8.99 -11.15 3.27
N MET A 6 8.11 -10.46 2.55
CA MET A 6 7.05 -11.13 1.84
C MET A 6 7.55 -11.56 0.49
N LYS A 7 7.08 -12.72 0.04
CA LYS A 7 7.44 -13.21 -1.26
C LYS A 7 6.73 -12.40 -2.32
N ILE A 8 7.49 -11.81 -3.24
CA ILE A 8 6.92 -11.05 -4.33
C ILE A 8 6.47 -12.00 -5.42
N ASP A 9 5.22 -11.86 -5.84
CA ASP A 9 4.69 -12.65 -6.93
C ASP A 9 4.90 -11.89 -8.23
N LYS A 10 5.80 -12.37 -9.05
CA LYS A 10 6.15 -11.69 -10.29
C LYS A 10 5.04 -11.73 -11.33
N GLU A 11 4.04 -12.57 -11.12
CA GLU A 11 2.91 -12.65 -12.03
C GLU A 11 1.90 -11.54 -11.77
N TYR A 12 1.96 -10.88 -10.63
CA TYR A 12 1.01 -9.81 -10.32
C TYR A 12 1.55 -8.48 -10.82
N ARG A 13 1.08 -8.10 -11.99
CA ARG A 13 1.54 -6.89 -12.67
C ARG A 13 0.36 -5.97 -12.96
N PHE A 14 0.63 -4.72 -13.31
CA PHE A 14 -0.45 -3.80 -13.67
C PHE A 14 -1.12 -4.22 -14.97
N ASP A 15 -0.35 -4.75 -15.92
CA ASP A 15 -0.89 -5.06 -17.23
C ASP A 15 -1.80 -6.28 -17.24
N ASN A 16 -1.81 -7.08 -16.19
CA ASN A 16 -2.71 -8.21 -16.11
C ASN A 16 -3.73 -8.08 -14.97
N PHE A 17 -3.89 -6.89 -14.42
CA PHE A 17 -4.88 -6.64 -13.39
C PHE A 17 -6.23 -6.35 -14.05
N LYS A 18 -7.27 -7.03 -13.61
CA LYS A 18 -8.59 -6.82 -14.18
C LYS A 18 -9.27 -5.64 -13.52
N VAL A 19 -9.33 -4.52 -14.20
CA VAL A 19 -9.94 -3.31 -13.68
C VAL A 19 -11.45 -3.40 -13.78
N ASN A 20 -12.15 -3.04 -12.71
CA ASN A 20 -13.60 -2.95 -12.69
C ASN A 20 -14.00 -1.72 -11.89
N GLN A 21 -15.29 -1.50 -11.71
CA GLN A 21 -15.74 -0.31 -11.02
C GLN A 21 -15.32 -0.30 -9.56
N GLY A 22 -15.25 -1.46 -8.93
CA GLY A 22 -14.91 -1.54 -7.52
C GLY A 22 -13.45 -1.31 -7.21
N ASN A 23 -12.55 -1.52 -8.18
CA ASN A 23 -11.12 -1.42 -7.94
C ASN A 23 -10.41 -0.37 -8.80
N LYS A 24 -11.14 0.33 -9.66
CA LYS A 24 -10.53 1.22 -10.62
C LYS A 24 -9.73 2.35 -9.96
N LEU A 25 -10.26 2.95 -8.91
CA LEU A 25 -9.54 4.03 -8.24
C LEU A 25 -8.27 3.49 -7.59
N ALA A 26 -8.37 2.33 -6.95
CA ALA A 26 -7.19 1.72 -6.34
C ALA A 26 -6.12 1.43 -7.38
N PHE A 27 -6.54 0.92 -8.54
CA PHE A 27 -5.60 0.66 -9.63
C PHE A 27 -4.90 1.93 -10.07
N SER A 28 -5.66 3.00 -10.28
CA SER A 28 -5.09 4.26 -10.76
C SER A 28 -4.11 4.86 -9.76
N LEU A 29 -4.47 4.81 -8.47
CA LEU A 29 -3.59 5.35 -7.44
C LEU A 29 -2.33 4.51 -7.27
N ALA A 30 -2.48 3.20 -7.35
CA ALA A 30 -1.33 2.31 -7.24
C ALA A 30 -0.36 2.52 -8.40
N LEU A 31 -0.89 2.66 -9.61
CA LEU A 31 -0.04 2.91 -10.77
C LEU A 31 0.68 4.24 -10.65
N LYS A 32 -0.02 5.27 -10.21
CA LYS A 32 0.57 6.60 -10.04
C LYS A 32 1.73 6.54 -9.04
N VAL A 33 1.53 5.87 -7.93
CA VAL A 33 2.57 5.73 -6.91
C VAL A 33 3.76 4.95 -7.46
N ALA A 34 3.50 3.92 -8.25
CA ALA A 34 4.58 3.12 -8.83
C ALA A 34 5.38 3.92 -9.85
N GLU A 35 4.71 4.77 -10.62
CA GLU A 35 5.38 5.59 -11.63
C GLU A 35 6.19 6.73 -11.03
N GLU A 36 5.73 7.25 -9.89
CA GLU A 36 6.35 8.42 -9.27
C GLU A 36 6.49 8.21 -7.76
N PRO A 37 7.31 7.24 -7.34
CA PRO A 37 7.42 6.95 -5.90
C PRO A 37 7.88 8.16 -5.11
N GLY A 38 7.17 8.44 -4.01
CA GLY A 38 7.51 9.54 -3.14
C GLY A 38 7.03 10.90 -3.59
N LYS A 39 6.39 10.99 -4.75
CA LYS A 39 6.00 12.28 -5.32
C LYS A 39 4.51 12.53 -5.39
N SER A 40 3.70 11.49 -5.16
CA SER A 40 2.25 11.66 -5.26
C SER A 40 1.58 11.48 -3.92
N TYR A 41 1.28 10.25 -3.57
CA TYR A 41 0.55 9.94 -2.35
C TYR A 41 1.39 9.08 -1.46
N SER A 42 1.80 9.61 -0.32
CA SER A 42 2.56 8.84 0.65
C SER A 42 2.16 9.28 2.04
N PRO A 43 1.51 8.39 2.81
CA PRO A 43 1.25 6.99 2.45
C PRO A 43 0.05 6.83 1.52
N LEU A 44 0.07 5.77 0.73
CA LEU A 44 -1.11 5.30 0.03
C LEU A 44 -1.64 4.11 0.82
N PHE A 45 -2.90 4.19 1.25
CA PHE A 45 -3.53 3.11 2.00
C PHE A 45 -4.54 2.42 1.10
N ILE A 46 -4.35 1.12 0.90
CA ILE A 46 -5.25 0.32 0.07
C ILE A 46 -5.89 -0.74 0.96
N SER A 47 -7.22 -0.78 0.99
CA SER A 47 -7.92 -1.80 1.75
C SER A 47 -8.81 -2.61 0.82
N GLY A 48 -9.14 -3.82 1.28
CA GLY A 48 -10.05 -4.68 0.54
C GLY A 48 -9.55 -6.12 0.46
N ASN A 49 -10.08 -6.84 -0.51
CA ASN A 49 -9.82 -8.27 -0.66
C ASN A 49 -8.45 -8.56 -1.27
N ASN A 50 -8.30 -9.74 -1.83
CA ASN A 50 -7.02 -10.18 -2.37
C ASN A 50 -6.53 -9.35 -3.57
N GLU A 51 -7.40 -8.57 -4.18
CA GLU A 51 -6.95 -7.71 -5.27
C GLU A 51 -5.95 -6.66 -4.79
N ARG A 52 -6.03 -6.26 -3.51
CA ARG A 52 -5.03 -5.35 -2.98
C ARG A 52 -3.64 -6.00 -3.02
N ILE A 53 -3.57 -7.31 -2.81
CA ILE A 53 -2.29 -8.03 -2.84
C ILE A 53 -1.72 -7.99 -4.25
N HIS A 54 -2.56 -8.17 -5.25
CA HIS A 54 -2.13 -8.05 -6.64
C HIS A 54 -1.54 -6.65 -6.89
N LEU A 55 -2.24 -5.61 -6.45
CA LEU A 55 -1.77 -4.25 -6.67
C LEU A 55 -0.49 -3.95 -5.92
N MET A 56 -0.35 -4.43 -4.70
CA MET A 56 0.88 -4.21 -3.94
C MET A 56 2.07 -4.89 -4.60
N ASN A 57 1.87 -6.11 -5.10
CA ASN A 57 2.91 -6.79 -5.86
C ASN A 57 3.21 -6.09 -7.17
N ALA A 58 2.18 -5.56 -7.84
CA ALA A 58 2.38 -4.83 -9.08
C ALA A 58 3.23 -3.58 -8.86
N ILE A 59 3.00 -2.88 -7.75
CA ILE A 59 3.83 -1.72 -7.39
C ILE A 59 5.29 -2.15 -7.24
N VAL A 60 5.53 -3.23 -6.49
CA VAL A 60 6.90 -3.72 -6.27
C VAL A 60 7.55 -4.09 -7.60
N ASN A 61 6.84 -4.87 -8.40
CA ASN A 61 7.39 -5.32 -9.68
C ASN A 61 7.72 -4.14 -10.60
N TYR A 62 6.82 -3.16 -10.65
CA TYR A 62 7.04 -1.99 -11.49
C TYR A 62 8.28 -1.21 -11.03
N ILE A 63 8.38 -0.96 -9.73
CA ILE A 63 9.48 -0.16 -9.21
C ILE A 63 10.82 -0.88 -9.41
N LEU A 64 10.86 -2.18 -9.17
CA LEU A 64 12.10 -2.92 -9.35
C LEU A 64 12.53 -2.96 -10.81
N GLU A 65 11.60 -2.85 -11.75
CA GLU A 65 11.92 -2.84 -13.17
C GLU A 65 12.35 -1.48 -13.68
N HIS A 66 11.89 -0.40 -13.05
CA HIS A 66 12.09 0.94 -13.59
C HIS A 66 13.01 1.82 -12.76
N PHE A 67 13.34 1.43 -11.55
CA PHE A 67 14.16 2.25 -10.66
C PHE A 67 15.22 1.37 -9.97
N ASP A 68 16.30 2.00 -9.56
CA ASP A 68 17.29 1.34 -8.73
C ASP A 68 17.03 1.71 -7.29
N TYR A 69 15.89 1.27 -6.78
CA TYR A 69 15.41 1.62 -5.45
C TYR A 69 15.41 0.40 -4.54
N LYS A 70 15.64 0.67 -3.26
CA LYS A 70 15.51 -0.37 -2.25
C LYS A 70 14.07 -0.44 -1.81
N VAL A 71 13.41 -1.55 -2.12
CA VAL A 71 12.01 -1.78 -1.79
C VAL A 71 11.94 -2.81 -0.68
N VAL A 72 11.16 -2.49 0.36
CA VAL A 72 10.90 -3.42 1.45
C VAL A 72 9.40 -3.69 1.47
N TYR A 73 9.02 -4.96 1.39
CA TYR A 73 7.63 -5.38 1.39
C TYR A 73 7.47 -6.39 2.52
N ILE A 74 6.73 -6.02 3.56
CA ILE A 74 6.60 -6.82 4.77
C ILE A 74 5.17 -6.83 5.26
N LYS A 75 4.87 -7.73 6.20
CA LYS A 75 3.64 -7.68 6.96
C LYS A 75 3.84 -6.78 8.17
N ALA A 76 2.74 -6.25 8.70
CA ALA A 76 2.80 -5.39 9.86
C ALA A 76 3.54 -6.02 11.03
N SER A 77 3.39 -7.34 11.20
CA SER A 77 4.05 -8.05 12.30
C SER A 77 5.57 -8.09 12.17
N ASP A 78 6.12 -7.74 11.02
CA ASP A 78 7.57 -7.74 10.80
C ASP A 78 8.19 -6.35 10.90
N ILE A 79 7.43 -5.36 11.35
CA ILE A 79 7.88 -3.96 11.34
C ILE A 79 9.16 -3.75 12.15
N SER A 80 9.37 -4.55 13.20
CA SER A 80 10.55 -4.37 14.05
C SER A 80 11.85 -4.72 13.34
N ASN A 81 11.78 -5.39 12.20
CA ASN A 81 12.97 -5.82 11.47
C ASN A 81 13.38 -4.85 10.36
N ILE A 82 12.77 -3.68 10.30
CA ILE A 82 13.08 -2.72 9.26
C ILE A 82 14.41 -2.05 9.51
N THR A 83 15.21 -1.94 8.47
CA THR A 83 16.48 -1.24 8.52
C THR A 83 16.35 0.12 7.84
N ASN A 84 17.44 0.87 7.83
CA ASN A 84 17.46 2.20 7.21
C ASN A 84 17.68 2.10 5.70
N ASN A 85 17.66 3.25 5.05
CA ASN A 85 17.95 3.37 3.61
C ASN A 85 16.92 2.66 2.74
N ILE A 86 15.66 2.86 3.06
CA ILE A 86 14.56 2.33 2.27
C ILE A 86 14.05 3.43 1.37
N ASP A 87 13.83 3.11 0.10
CA ASP A 87 13.23 4.06 -0.84
C ASP A 87 11.73 3.88 -0.93
N VAL A 88 11.25 2.65 -0.81
CA VAL A 88 9.84 2.34 -0.87
C VAL A 88 9.53 1.29 0.18
N LEU A 89 8.57 1.59 1.05
CA LEU A 89 8.15 0.68 2.10
C LEU A 89 6.69 0.30 1.88
N ILE A 90 6.44 -0.98 1.74
CA ILE A 90 5.09 -1.50 1.56
C ILE A 90 4.80 -2.44 2.72
N ILE A 91 3.76 -2.14 3.47
CA ILE A 91 3.37 -2.93 4.64
C ILE A 91 1.93 -3.38 4.48
N ASP A 92 1.71 -4.67 4.48
CA ASP A 92 0.36 -5.21 4.42
C ASP A 92 -0.09 -5.69 5.78
N ASP A 93 -1.37 -5.98 5.88
CA ASP A 93 -1.96 -6.64 7.04
C ASP A 93 -1.97 -5.72 8.26
N LEU A 94 -2.29 -4.45 8.06
CA LEU A 94 -2.37 -3.50 9.16
C LEU A 94 -3.42 -3.90 10.19
N ASP A 95 -4.41 -4.69 9.80
CA ASP A 95 -5.43 -5.15 10.73
C ASP A 95 -4.86 -6.10 11.79
N SER A 96 -3.63 -6.57 11.65
CA SER A 96 -2.99 -7.38 12.69
C SER A 96 -1.89 -6.63 13.46
N LEU A 97 -1.80 -5.32 13.29
CA LEU A 97 -0.77 -4.52 13.95
C LEU A 97 -1.03 -4.43 15.45
N SER A 98 0.00 -4.71 16.24
CA SER A 98 -0.08 -4.57 17.69
C SER A 98 0.26 -3.14 18.13
N THR A 99 -0.04 -2.81 19.38
CA THR A 99 0.25 -1.49 19.92
C THR A 99 1.74 -1.18 19.88
N LEU A 100 2.57 -2.15 20.20
CA LEU A 100 4.01 -1.96 20.18
C LEU A 100 4.51 -1.75 18.75
N GLU A 101 3.99 -2.52 17.82
CA GLU A 101 4.36 -2.39 16.42
C GLU A 101 3.92 -1.04 15.86
N GLU A 102 2.79 -0.54 16.35
CA GLU A 102 2.32 0.78 15.89
C GLU A 102 3.29 1.88 16.23
N THR A 103 3.88 1.84 17.43
CA THR A 103 4.87 2.83 17.83
C THR A 103 6.03 2.86 16.85
N LYS A 104 6.51 1.68 16.48
CA LYS A 104 7.60 1.57 15.52
C LYS A 104 7.17 2.09 14.15
N LEU A 105 5.96 1.74 13.73
CA LEU A 105 5.45 2.17 12.43
C LEU A 105 5.35 3.68 12.35
N LEU A 106 4.87 4.34 13.41
CA LEU A 106 4.78 5.79 13.42
C LEU A 106 6.14 6.44 13.25
N GLU A 107 7.17 5.90 13.91
CA GLU A 107 8.54 6.40 13.76
C GLU A 107 9.02 6.25 12.32
N VAL A 108 8.78 5.09 11.74
CA VAL A 108 9.25 4.80 10.39
C VAL A 108 8.54 5.70 9.38
N ILE A 109 7.23 5.86 9.51
CA ILE A 109 6.48 6.71 8.60
C ILE A 109 7.01 8.14 8.66
N LYS A 110 7.23 8.67 9.86
CA LYS A 110 7.72 10.03 10.01
C LYS A 110 9.07 10.20 9.31
N LEU A 111 9.96 9.26 9.53
CA LEU A 111 11.29 9.34 8.93
C LEU A 111 11.22 9.29 7.41
N LEU A 112 10.43 8.39 6.87
CA LEU A 112 10.32 8.24 5.43
C LEU A 112 9.63 9.45 4.79
N GLN A 113 8.63 10.01 5.45
CA GLN A 113 7.99 11.22 4.94
C GLN A 113 8.93 12.40 4.90
N LEU A 114 9.77 12.55 5.92
CA LEU A 114 10.74 13.64 5.95
C LEU A 114 11.74 13.53 4.81
N ASN A 115 11.95 12.33 4.30
CA ASN A 115 12.90 12.10 3.21
C ASN A 115 12.20 11.87 1.87
N ASN A 116 10.91 12.16 1.78
CA ASN A 116 10.13 12.03 0.56
C ASN A 116 10.15 10.63 -0.03
N LYS A 117 10.13 9.63 0.84
CA LYS A 117 10.10 8.24 0.40
C LYS A 117 8.67 7.74 0.31
N GLN A 118 8.46 6.70 -0.47
CA GLN A 118 7.12 6.18 -0.71
C GLN A 118 6.75 5.16 0.35
N ILE A 119 5.53 5.30 0.88
CA ILE A 119 4.94 4.35 1.81
C ILE A 119 3.62 3.87 1.23
N VAL A 120 3.39 2.56 1.26
CA VAL A 120 2.12 1.96 0.87
C VAL A 120 1.69 1.04 2.00
N LEU A 121 0.47 1.18 2.45
CA LEU A 121 -0.06 0.40 3.56
C LEU A 121 -1.28 -0.36 3.10
N GLY A 122 -1.48 -1.56 3.61
CA GLY A 122 -2.61 -2.39 3.22
C GLY A 122 -3.34 -2.99 4.39
N SER A 123 -4.60 -3.30 4.19
CA SER A 123 -5.46 -3.90 5.19
C SER A 123 -6.63 -4.60 4.51
N SER A 124 -7.19 -5.60 5.15
CA SER A 124 -8.42 -6.20 4.63
C SER A 124 -9.62 -5.31 4.89
N LYS A 125 -9.53 -4.42 5.87
CA LYS A 125 -10.65 -3.56 6.27
C LYS A 125 -10.35 -2.11 5.97
N PRO A 126 -11.37 -1.31 5.66
CA PRO A 126 -11.18 0.14 5.48
C PRO A 126 -10.61 0.77 6.74
N LEU A 127 -9.95 1.90 6.56
CA LEU A 127 -9.27 2.58 7.65
C LEU A 127 -10.19 2.86 8.84
N GLU A 128 -11.41 3.30 8.57
CA GLU A 128 -12.34 3.66 9.62
C GLU A 128 -12.84 2.44 10.41
N GLU A 129 -12.63 1.23 9.87
CA GLU A 129 -13.05 0.02 10.58
C GLU A 129 -11.90 -0.65 11.34
N LEU A 130 -10.72 -0.09 11.29
CA LEU A 130 -9.60 -0.64 12.03
C LEU A 130 -9.66 -0.18 13.47
N ASN A 131 -9.90 -1.14 14.37
CA ASN A 131 -10.04 -0.84 15.80
C ASN A 131 -8.73 -1.04 16.56
N ASN A 132 -7.74 -1.58 15.91
CA ASN A 132 -6.47 -1.92 16.56
C ASN A 132 -5.40 -0.84 16.39
N ILE A 133 -5.72 0.27 15.74
CA ILE A 133 -4.76 1.35 15.54
C ILE A 133 -5.32 2.63 16.17
N SER A 134 -4.42 3.53 16.56
CA SER A 134 -4.79 4.76 17.23
C SER A 134 -5.28 5.81 16.26
N ASP A 135 -5.96 6.81 16.78
CA ASP A 135 -6.36 7.96 15.99
C ASP A 135 -5.16 8.68 15.42
N LYS A 136 -4.05 8.67 16.16
CA LYS A 136 -2.81 9.30 15.67
C LYS A 136 -2.32 8.65 14.39
N LEU A 137 -2.33 7.32 14.36
CA LEU A 137 -1.90 6.63 13.14
C LEU A 137 -2.90 6.86 12.01
N LYS A 138 -4.20 6.88 12.31
CA LYS A 138 -5.20 7.18 11.30
C LYS A 138 -5.00 8.56 10.69
N ASP A 139 -4.67 9.55 11.54
CA ASP A 139 -4.41 10.90 11.06
C ASP A 139 -3.21 10.93 10.13
N VAL A 140 -2.14 10.22 10.50
CA VAL A 140 -0.94 10.17 9.67
C VAL A 140 -1.24 9.50 8.32
N ILE A 141 -2.01 8.43 8.33
CA ILE A 141 -2.40 7.75 7.10
C ILE A 141 -3.22 8.69 6.22
N ASN A 142 -4.07 9.51 6.84
CA ASN A 142 -4.92 10.44 6.09
C ASN A 142 -4.16 11.62 5.49
N TRP A 143 -2.88 11.80 5.81
CA TRP A 143 -2.07 12.81 5.13
C TRP A 143 -1.86 12.43 3.66
N GLY A 144 -1.94 11.17 3.33
CA GLY A 144 -1.83 10.70 1.95
C GLY A 144 -3.20 10.43 1.36
N MET A 145 -3.36 9.26 0.80
CA MET A 145 -4.61 8.89 0.14
C MET A 145 -5.03 7.49 0.60
N SER A 146 -6.33 7.35 0.88
CA SER A 146 -6.89 6.04 1.25
C SER A 146 -7.90 5.62 0.21
N VAL A 147 -7.87 4.36 -0.17
CA VAL A 147 -8.83 3.82 -1.13
C VAL A 147 -9.22 2.42 -0.70
N ASN A 148 -10.50 2.11 -0.84
CA ASN A 148 -11.03 0.80 -0.50
C ASN A 148 -11.50 0.10 -1.77
N ILE A 149 -10.98 -1.10 -2.02
CA ILE A 149 -11.42 -1.90 -3.16
C ILE A 149 -12.76 -2.51 -2.78
N LYS A 150 -13.76 -2.23 -3.60
CA LYS A 150 -15.12 -2.71 -3.36
C LYS A 150 -15.42 -3.91 -4.20
N ASP A 151 -16.32 -4.72 -3.70
CA ASP A 151 -16.77 -5.88 -4.43
C ASP A 151 -17.59 -5.43 -5.63
N ASP A 152 -17.22 -5.89 -6.80
CA ASP A 152 -17.96 -5.57 -8.01
C ASP A 152 -19.27 -6.37 -8.09
N SER A 153 -19.29 -7.54 -7.49
CA SER A 153 -20.48 -8.35 -7.27
C SER A 153 -21.49 -8.37 -8.37
N GLY A 154 -21.09 -8.32 -9.57
CA GLY A 154 -22.02 -8.37 -10.68
C GLY A 154 -22.87 -7.13 -10.82
N LYS A 155 -22.60 -6.04 -10.10
CA LYS A 155 -23.32 -4.86 -10.31
C LYS A 155 -23.11 -4.37 -11.68
N LYS A 156 -24.18 -4.01 -12.34
CA LYS A 156 -24.05 -3.49 -13.65
C LYS A 156 -23.55 -2.10 -13.56
N ILE A 157 -22.67 -1.73 -14.42
CA ILE A 157 -22.18 -0.38 -14.50
C ILE A 157 -22.75 0.23 -15.74
N ALA A 158 -23.59 1.20 -15.56
CA ALA A 158 -24.28 1.81 -16.68
C ALA A 158 -23.38 2.73 -17.47
N ASP A 159 -22.38 3.27 -16.83
CA ASP A 159 -21.62 4.30 -17.48
C ASP A 159 -20.18 4.25 -17.03
N TYR A 160 -19.29 4.21 -17.98
CA TYR A 160 -17.86 4.19 -17.68
C TYR A 160 -17.15 5.39 -18.20
N ASN A 161 -17.86 6.45 -18.46
CA ASN A 161 -17.23 7.61 -19.04
C ASN A 161 -16.26 8.27 -18.08
N TRP A 162 -16.29 7.85 -16.87
CA TRP A 162 -15.37 8.36 -15.89
C TRP A 162 -13.95 7.90 -16.14
N LEU A 163 -13.76 7.09 -17.09
CA LEU A 163 -12.43 6.76 -17.52
C LEU A 163 -11.81 7.93 -18.28
#